data_43650480f3c11b1826e79b6c45b5e520
#
_entry.id   43650480f3c11b1826e79b6c45b5e520
#
_cell.length_a   1.000
_cell.length_b   1.000
_cell.length_c   1.000
_cell.angle_alpha   90.00
_cell.angle_beta   90.00
_cell.angle_gamma   90.00
#
_symmetry.space_group_name_H-M   'P 1'
#
loop_
_entity.id
_entity.type
_entity.pdbx_description
1 polymer ?
#
loop_
_entity_poly.entity_id
_entity_poly.type
_entity_poly.pdbx_seq_one_letter_code
_entity_poly.pdbx_strand_id
1 'polypeptide(L)' 'MEFRCRLGTPGGEIIEGVYAAESEDRLRREFEEKGLYVLAIQRAGRMALGSLALPTR' A
#
# COMPACT_ATOMS: atom_id res chain seq x y z
N MET A 1 9.71 7.90 1.40
CA MET A 1 9.74 6.44 1.47
C MET A 1 8.52 5.88 0.76
N GLU A 2 8.69 4.70 0.20
CA GLU A 2 7.60 4.06 -0.50
C GLU A 2 7.06 2.91 0.30
N PHE A 3 5.76 2.74 0.28
CA PHE A 3 5.10 1.69 1.00
C PHE A 3 4.16 0.94 0.08
N ARG A 4 4.16 -0.36 0.22
CA ARG A 4 3.23 -1.19 -0.52
C ARG A 4 2.01 -1.40 0.35
N CYS A 5 0.86 -0.97 -0.13
CA CYS A 5 -0.34 -0.97 0.69
C CYS A 5 -1.42 -1.82 0.07
N ARG A 6 -2.14 -2.51 0.93
CA ARG A 6 -3.32 -3.24 0.53
C ARG A 6 -4.49 -2.60 1.27
N LEU A 7 -5.45 -2.11 0.53
CA LEU A 7 -6.55 -1.37 1.10
C LEU A 7 -7.86 -2.03 0.75
N GLY A 8 -8.82 -1.88 1.64
CA GLY A 8 -10.16 -2.37 1.38
C GLY A 8 -11.12 -1.21 1.28
N THR A 9 -12.10 -1.31 0.39
CA THR A 9 -13.12 -0.30 0.29
C THR A 9 -14.38 -0.76 1.00
N PRO A 10 -15.24 0.18 1.37
CA PRO A 10 -16.51 -0.21 2.00
C PRO A 10 -17.34 -1.11 1.11
N GLY A 11 -17.12 -1.04 -0.19
CA GLY A 11 -17.85 -1.89 -1.10
C GLY A 11 -17.30 -3.30 -1.22
N GLY A 12 -16.22 -3.59 -0.53
CA GLY A 12 -15.67 -4.95 -0.56
C GLY A 12 -14.57 -5.16 -1.57
N GLU A 13 -14.07 -4.11 -2.17
CA GLU A 13 -13.00 -4.25 -3.14
C GLU A 13 -11.64 -4.11 -2.49
N ILE A 14 -10.66 -4.73 -3.09
CA ILE A 14 -9.29 -4.68 -2.58
C ILE A 14 -8.43 -3.92 -3.58
N ILE A 15 -7.69 -2.95 -3.08
CA ILE A 15 -6.80 -2.15 -3.90
C ILE A 15 -5.39 -2.37 -3.41
N GLU A 16 -4.48 -2.65 -4.33
CA GLU A 16 -3.08 -2.79 -3.98
C GLU A 16 -2.27 -1.81 -4.79
N GLY A 17 -1.26 -1.23 -4.17
CA GLY A 17 -0.41 -0.31 -4.88
C GLY A 17 0.73 0.16 -4.02
N VAL A 18 1.65 0.90 -4.64
CA VAL A 18 2.78 1.46 -3.94
C VAL A 18 2.57 2.95 -3.84
N TYR A 19 2.72 3.48 -2.64
CA TYR A 19 2.48 4.89 -2.38
C TYR A 19 3.67 5.48 -1.66
N ALA A 20 3.92 6.75 -1.91
CA ALA A 20 5.01 7.45 -1.26
C ALA A 20 4.48 8.21 -0.06
N ALA A 21 5.18 8.14 1.05
CA ALA A 21 4.78 8.85 2.24
C ALA A 21 5.98 9.01 3.15
N GLU A 22 5.86 9.92 4.10
CA GLU A 22 6.95 10.13 5.04
C GLU A 22 7.01 9.04 6.07
N SER A 23 5.88 8.50 6.44
CA SER A 23 5.86 7.45 7.42
C SER A 23 4.62 6.61 7.21
N GLU A 24 4.67 5.43 7.81
CA GLU A 24 3.58 4.50 7.71
C GLU A 24 2.33 5.05 8.38
N ASP A 25 2.49 5.66 9.54
CA ASP A 25 1.35 6.20 10.24
C ASP A 25 0.65 7.29 9.45
N ARG A 26 1.43 8.12 8.79
CA ARG A 26 0.85 9.19 8.03
C ARG A 26 0.06 8.65 6.86
N LEU A 27 0.62 7.63 6.20
CA LEU A 27 -0.05 7.05 5.05
C LEU A 27 -1.35 6.39 5.49
N ARG A 28 -1.31 5.68 6.61
CA ARG A 28 -2.51 5.03 7.10
C ARG A 28 -3.61 6.05 7.39
N ARG A 29 -3.23 7.16 8.01
CA ARG A 29 -4.21 8.17 8.34
C ARG A 29 -4.85 8.76 7.10
N GLU A 30 -4.06 8.98 6.05
CA GLU A 30 -4.61 9.52 4.84
C GLU A 30 -5.66 8.59 4.24
N PHE A 31 -5.38 7.30 4.24
CA PHE A 31 -6.34 6.36 3.68
C PHE A 31 -7.60 6.28 4.53
N GLU A 32 -7.45 6.38 5.85
CA GLU A 32 -8.62 6.35 6.71
C GLU A 32 -9.51 7.56 6.47
N GLU A 33 -8.91 8.68 6.20
CA GLU A 33 -9.70 9.87 5.92
C GLU A 33 -10.47 9.75 4.63
N LYS A 34 -9.97 8.94 3.73
CA LYS A 34 -10.66 8.72 2.47
C LYS A 34 -11.72 7.63 2.56
N GLY A 35 -11.86 7.05 3.72
CA GLY A 35 -12.85 6.00 3.90
C GLY A 35 -12.36 4.63 3.51
N LEU A 36 -11.06 4.46 3.40
CA LEU A 36 -10.49 3.18 3.04
C LEU A 36 -9.97 2.47 4.27
N TYR A 37 -9.96 1.14 4.21
CA TYR A 37 -9.42 0.35 5.30
C TYR A 37 -8.03 -0.12 4.92
N VAL A 38 -7.09 0.07 5.81
CA VAL A 38 -5.73 -0.35 5.56
C VAL A 38 -5.60 -1.79 6.02
N LEU A 39 -5.46 -2.69 5.07
CA LEU A 39 -5.34 -4.11 5.38
C LEU A 39 -3.90 -4.51 5.65
N ALA A 40 -2.97 -3.91 4.93
CA ALA A 40 -1.56 -4.20 5.12
C ALA A 40 -0.73 -3.05 4.58
N ILE A 41 0.35 -2.75 5.24
CA ILE A 41 1.32 -1.77 4.76
C ILE A 41 2.69 -2.37 4.96
N GLN A 42 3.49 -2.38 3.91
CA GLN A 42 4.84 -2.88 3.98
C GLN A 42 5.77 -1.86 3.35
N ARG A 43 6.97 -1.77 3.91
CA ARG A 43 7.95 -0.86 3.38
C ARG A 43 8.43 -1.42 2.04
N ALA A 44 8.30 -0.65 1.00
CA ALA A 44 8.72 -1.08 -0.31
C ALA A 44 10.00 -0.36 -0.67
N GLY A 45 11.10 -0.81 -0.21
CA GLY A 45 12.35 -0.16 -0.49
C GLY A 45 12.81 -0.43 -1.90
N ARG A 46 14.06 -0.08 -2.15
CA ARG A 46 14.61 -0.31 -3.44
C ARG A 46 14.53 -1.73 -3.85
N MET A 47 14.50 -2.60 -2.89
CA MET A 47 14.46 -3.98 -3.23
C MET A 47 13.21 -4.33 -3.98
N ALA A 48 12.27 -3.51 -3.92
CA ALA A 48 11.04 -3.79 -4.60
C ALA A 48 11.26 -4.03 -6.04
N LEU A 49 12.30 -3.42 -6.60
CA LEU A 49 12.44 -3.59 -7.96
C LEU A 49 12.76 -4.99 -8.28
N GLY A 50 13.41 -5.66 -7.43
CA GLY A 50 13.72 -7.02 -7.75
C GLY A 50 12.51 -7.86 -7.85
N SER A 51 11.51 -7.48 -7.17
CA SER A 51 10.37 -8.33 -7.15
C SER A 51 9.60 -8.26 -8.39
N LEU A 52 9.91 -7.42 -9.19
CA LEU A 52 9.14 -7.34 -10.27
C LEU A 52 9.04 -8.48 -10.92
N ALA A 53 9.76 -9.00 -10.67
CA ALA A 53 9.59 -10.11 -11.33
C ALA A 53 8.47 -10.90 -11.09
N LEU A 54 8.10 -10.94 -11.01
CA LEU A 54 7.22 -11.63 -10.89
C LEU A 54 6.27 -11.91 -11.30
N PRO A 55 6.13 -12.04 -11.54
CA PRO A 55 5.35 -12.38 -11.77
C PRO A 55 4.55 -12.78 -12.09
N THR A 56 4.46 -12.88 -12.23
CA THR A 56 3.65 -13.32 -12.45
C THR A 56 3.01 -13.94 -12.82
N ARG A 57 2.80 -14.29 -13.02
CA ARG A 57 2.14 -15.02 -13.30
C ARG A 57 1.57 -15.21 -13.46
#